data_3d784e5153e23a08975f70b799a3de71
#
_entry.id   3d784e5153e23a08975f70b799a3de71
#
_cell.length_a   1.000
_cell.length_b   1.000
_cell.length_c   1.000
_cell.angle_alpha   90.00
_cell.angle_beta   90.00
_cell.angle_gamma   90.00
#
_symmetry.space_group_name_H-M   'P 1'
#
loop_
_entity.id
_entity.type
_entity.pdbx_description
1 polymer ?
#
loop_
_entity_poly.entity_id
_entity_poly.type
_entity_poly.pdbx_seq_one_letter_code
_entity_poly.pdbx_strand_id
1 'polypeptide(L)'
;MKSPHPQRVSSTQPVSRRQFLRQTALASGAALCFPAIVRSASPNSMLQVACIGVGGMGGRTMKSVASHPKVKIVALCDVDQRYLDVASKEFPDASRHVDWRELLGRHVGTFDAVTIGTPDHMHAAPAVIALRAKKHLYLQKPMAPTLHECRVITEEAAKAGVVTQLGNQGRSSIESRMTVALIRSGAIGRIKEVILWENKALTWLPKNTELRAQADPIPAGFDWDLWLGVREPRPYLQQSYHPKTWRAWFDFGVGEMGDMGCHHFDTTFDALKLTAPVRVRQTTPGSRGPFWATKRKVEMIFAGSEITSGPTVQVTWHDGGIEPDRSKIVLPKSVTAFPESASVWIGEKGSIYKNYRAGRPYVLPEEDFPVEKYPRDFKGQDHYHDWVNAVVEGRKACADFSHGGPMTETVLVGAMADRHAGEWLDWDRTALRFKNHPAATALVRRTYRDGWRVPGLG
;
A
#
# COMPACT_ATOMS: atom_id res chain seq x y z
N MET A 1 -0.16 -58.96 -47.81
CA MET A 1 0.72 -58.19 -46.91
C MET A 1 0.21 -56.75 -46.91
N LYS A 2 -0.42 -56.33 -45.81
CA LYS A 2 -0.98 -54.96 -45.65
C LYS A 2 -0.03 -54.19 -44.74
N SER A 3 0.47 -53.07 -45.22
CA SER A 3 1.30 -52.11 -44.46
C SER A 3 0.46 -51.34 -43.44
N PRO A 4 0.96 -51.01 -42.25
CA PRO A 4 0.24 -50.23 -41.28
C PRO A 4 0.37 -48.73 -41.54
N HIS A 5 -0.75 -47.99 -41.39
CA HIS A 5 -0.84 -46.53 -41.40
C HIS A 5 -0.22 -45.88 -40.15
N PRO A 6 0.42 -44.71 -40.25
CA PRO A 6 0.91 -43.98 -39.11
C PRO A 6 -0.23 -43.28 -38.35
N GLN A 7 -0.19 -43.35 -37.03
CA GLN A 7 -1.13 -42.65 -36.12
C GLN A 7 -0.90 -41.12 -36.19
N ARG A 8 -1.99 -40.39 -36.29
CA ARG A 8 -2.01 -38.91 -36.18
C ARG A 8 -1.68 -38.48 -34.75
N VAL A 9 -0.67 -37.63 -34.63
CA VAL A 9 -0.37 -36.86 -33.42
C VAL A 9 -1.49 -35.83 -33.25
N SER A 10 -2.18 -35.88 -32.11
CA SER A 10 -3.26 -34.92 -31.77
C SER A 10 -2.63 -33.56 -31.48
N SER A 11 -2.94 -32.57 -32.29
CA SER A 11 -2.63 -31.18 -32.04
C SER A 11 -3.43 -30.67 -30.83
N THR A 12 -2.78 -30.35 -29.74
CA THR A 12 -3.37 -29.63 -28.62
C THR A 12 -3.75 -28.23 -29.07
N GLN A 13 -5.04 -27.96 -29.20
CA GLN A 13 -5.54 -26.60 -29.46
C GLN A 13 -5.29 -25.70 -28.24
N PRO A 14 -4.96 -24.43 -28.44
CA PRO A 14 -4.81 -23.48 -27.35
C PRO A 14 -6.15 -23.27 -26.62
N VAL A 15 -6.15 -23.42 -25.32
CA VAL A 15 -7.30 -23.21 -24.45
C VAL A 15 -7.76 -21.76 -24.55
N SER A 16 -9.01 -21.53 -24.99
CA SER A 16 -9.55 -20.17 -25.12
C SER A 16 -9.70 -19.49 -23.77
N ARG A 17 -9.55 -18.14 -23.72
CA ARG A 17 -9.73 -17.29 -22.52
C ARG A 17 -11.08 -17.58 -21.81
N ARG A 18 -12.10 -17.98 -22.53
CA ARG A 18 -13.44 -18.34 -22.01
C ARG A 18 -13.46 -19.68 -21.27
N GLN A 19 -12.65 -20.65 -21.69
CA GLN A 19 -12.52 -21.95 -21.02
C GLN A 19 -11.75 -21.83 -19.70
N PHE A 20 -10.76 -20.94 -19.61
CA PHE A 20 -10.03 -20.66 -18.39
C PHE A 20 -10.96 -20.11 -17.29
N LEU A 21 -11.81 -19.14 -17.61
CA LEU A 21 -12.77 -18.56 -16.66
C LEU A 21 -13.86 -19.56 -16.21
N ARG A 22 -14.29 -20.47 -17.06
CA ARG A 22 -15.23 -21.55 -16.67
C ARG A 22 -14.60 -22.60 -15.77
N GLN A 23 -13.35 -22.95 -16.00
CA GLN A 23 -12.63 -23.91 -15.15
C GLN A 23 -12.31 -23.35 -13.77
N THR A 24 -12.05 -22.05 -13.65
CA THR A 24 -11.85 -21.37 -12.36
C THR A 24 -13.17 -21.30 -11.56
N ALA A 25 -14.31 -21.11 -12.22
CA ALA A 25 -15.62 -21.07 -11.56
C ALA A 25 -16.09 -22.46 -11.10
N LEU A 26 -15.71 -23.54 -11.78
CA LEU A 26 -16.04 -24.92 -11.39
C LEU A 26 -15.12 -25.48 -10.29
N ALA A 27 -13.87 -25.00 -10.20
CA ALA A 27 -12.97 -25.36 -9.12
C ALA A 27 -13.36 -24.76 -7.76
N SER A 28 -14.17 -23.67 -7.78
CA SER A 28 -14.64 -23.02 -6.54
C SER A 28 -15.79 -23.77 -5.84
N GLY A 29 -16.42 -24.74 -6.49
CA GLY A 29 -17.56 -25.51 -5.95
C GLY A 29 -17.22 -26.81 -5.25
N ALA A 30 -15.98 -27.31 -5.35
CA ALA A 30 -15.58 -28.63 -4.82
C ALA A 30 -14.64 -28.58 -3.59
N ALA A 31 -14.37 -27.39 -3.03
CA ALA A 31 -13.42 -27.23 -1.93
C ALA A 31 -14.09 -27.11 -0.54
N LEU A 32 -15.27 -27.65 -0.36
CA LEU A 32 -15.86 -27.82 0.98
C LEU A 32 -15.55 -29.23 1.49
N CYS A 33 -14.74 -29.32 2.55
CA CYS A 33 -14.39 -30.51 3.34
C CYS A 33 -13.03 -31.17 3.08
N PHE A 34 -11.93 -30.39 3.11
CA PHE A 34 -10.66 -30.96 3.59
C PHE A 34 -10.11 -30.06 4.69
N PRO A 35 -9.70 -30.59 5.87
CA PRO A 35 -8.94 -29.79 6.80
C PRO A 35 -7.68 -29.33 6.05
N ALA A 36 -7.48 -28.00 5.99
CA ALA A 36 -6.24 -27.44 5.49
C ALA A 36 -5.11 -27.99 6.37
N ILE A 37 -4.41 -29.01 5.90
CA ILE A 37 -3.11 -29.37 6.47
C ILE A 37 -2.24 -28.18 6.14
N VAL A 38 -2.16 -27.21 7.08
CA VAL A 38 -1.04 -26.32 7.16
C VAL A 38 0.16 -27.27 7.28
N ARG A 39 0.87 -27.48 6.18
CA ARG A 39 2.20 -28.07 6.27
C ARG A 39 2.96 -27.11 7.17
N SER A 40 3.08 -27.48 8.45
CA SER A 40 4.07 -26.84 9.31
C SER A 40 5.38 -27.03 8.56
N ALA A 41 5.91 -25.97 7.99
CA ALA A 41 7.20 -26.02 7.36
C ALA A 41 8.14 -26.60 8.40
N SER A 42 8.87 -27.69 8.07
CA SER A 42 9.93 -28.18 8.93
C SER A 42 10.75 -26.96 9.37
N PRO A 43 11.17 -26.86 10.65
CA PRO A 43 11.94 -25.71 11.16
C PRO A 43 13.15 -25.34 10.28
N ASN A 44 13.59 -26.26 9.42
CA ASN A 44 14.68 -26.10 8.48
C ASN A 44 14.24 -25.83 7.02
N SER A 45 12.93 -25.76 6.71
CA SER A 45 12.49 -25.47 5.33
C SER A 45 12.58 -23.96 5.05
N MET A 46 13.17 -23.61 3.90
CA MET A 46 13.21 -22.23 3.43
C MET A 46 11.82 -21.79 2.95
N LEU A 47 11.41 -20.57 3.29
CA LEU A 47 10.22 -19.92 2.76
C LEU A 47 10.44 -19.60 1.28
N GLN A 48 9.66 -20.19 0.40
CA GLN A 48 9.73 -19.99 -1.03
C GLN A 48 8.87 -18.77 -1.40
N VAL A 49 9.51 -17.74 -1.98
CA VAL A 49 8.86 -16.44 -2.26
C VAL A 49 8.83 -16.17 -3.75
N ALA A 50 7.64 -15.83 -4.27
CA ALA A 50 7.45 -15.27 -5.59
C ALA A 50 7.36 -13.72 -5.49
N CYS A 51 7.99 -13.01 -6.45
CA CYS A 51 8.03 -11.55 -6.44
C CYS A 51 7.34 -10.99 -7.68
N ILE A 52 6.29 -10.17 -7.49
CA ILE A 52 5.53 -9.49 -8.55
C ILE A 52 5.85 -8.00 -8.51
N GLY A 53 6.40 -7.45 -9.60
CA GLY A 53 6.98 -6.12 -9.66
C GLY A 53 8.37 -6.12 -9.02
N VAL A 54 9.41 -6.38 -9.82
CA VAL A 54 10.80 -6.51 -9.34
C VAL A 54 11.67 -5.30 -9.66
N GLY A 55 11.07 -4.22 -10.17
CA GLY A 55 11.70 -2.92 -10.36
C GLY A 55 11.53 -1.97 -9.17
N GLY A 56 12.31 -0.92 -9.10
CA GLY A 56 12.16 0.18 -8.14
C GLY A 56 12.00 -0.28 -6.68
N MET A 57 10.86 0.08 -6.05
CA MET A 57 10.57 -0.28 -4.66
C MET A 57 10.29 -1.77 -4.50
N GLY A 58 9.68 -2.42 -5.51
CA GLY A 58 9.47 -3.86 -5.52
C GLY A 58 10.80 -4.62 -5.52
N GLY A 59 11.78 -4.17 -6.34
CA GLY A 59 13.14 -4.74 -6.33
C GLY A 59 13.85 -4.57 -5.00
N ARG A 60 13.69 -3.41 -4.33
CA ARG A 60 14.21 -3.21 -2.97
C ARG A 60 13.56 -4.17 -1.97
N THR A 61 12.23 -4.33 -2.04
CA THR A 61 11.50 -5.28 -1.18
C THR A 61 12.00 -6.71 -1.39
N MET A 62 12.11 -7.15 -2.65
CA MET A 62 12.64 -8.47 -3.00
C MET A 62 14.01 -8.73 -2.37
N LYS A 63 14.96 -7.80 -2.55
CA LYS A 63 16.31 -7.91 -1.98
C LYS A 63 16.32 -7.94 -0.45
N SER A 64 15.52 -7.07 0.17
CA SER A 64 15.44 -7.02 1.63
C SER A 64 14.78 -8.25 2.23
N VAL A 65 13.78 -8.84 1.56
CA VAL A 65 13.18 -10.12 1.97
C VAL A 65 14.17 -11.27 1.75
N ALA A 66 14.87 -11.28 0.60
CA ALA A 66 15.86 -12.29 0.28
C ALA A 66 17.09 -12.30 1.21
N SER A 67 17.40 -11.17 1.87
CA SER A 67 18.51 -11.11 2.84
C SER A 67 18.25 -11.94 4.11
N HIS A 68 17.01 -12.38 4.34
CA HIS A 68 16.70 -13.26 5.47
C HIS A 68 17.15 -14.70 5.18
N PRO A 69 17.90 -15.37 6.11
CA PRO A 69 18.53 -16.68 5.88
C PRO A 69 17.54 -17.82 5.60
N LYS A 70 16.26 -17.65 5.95
CA LYS A 70 15.20 -18.64 5.70
C LYS A 70 14.38 -18.37 4.42
N VAL A 71 14.83 -17.49 3.53
CA VAL A 71 14.11 -17.16 2.29
C VAL A 71 14.83 -17.68 1.06
N LYS A 72 14.04 -18.22 0.13
CA LYS A 72 14.48 -18.52 -1.25
C LYS A 72 13.53 -17.83 -2.22
N ILE A 73 14.06 -16.97 -3.09
CA ILE A 73 13.29 -16.41 -4.21
C ILE A 73 13.21 -17.49 -5.30
N VAL A 74 11.97 -17.85 -5.68
CA VAL A 74 11.72 -18.95 -6.63
C VAL A 74 11.05 -18.51 -7.93
N ALA A 75 10.45 -17.31 -7.93
CA ALA A 75 9.81 -16.76 -9.13
C ALA A 75 9.89 -15.23 -9.15
N LEU A 76 10.09 -14.68 -10.33
CA LEU A 76 10.19 -13.25 -10.63
C LEU A 76 9.17 -12.90 -11.70
N CYS A 77 8.40 -11.83 -11.48
CA CYS A 77 7.41 -11.36 -12.43
C CYS A 77 7.48 -9.84 -12.59
N ASP A 78 7.67 -9.37 -13.82
CA ASP A 78 7.58 -7.95 -14.18
C ASP A 78 7.23 -7.81 -15.66
N VAL A 79 6.46 -6.79 -16.00
CA VAL A 79 6.08 -6.46 -17.39
C VAL A 79 7.19 -5.73 -18.15
N ASP A 80 8.25 -5.32 -17.45
CA ASP A 80 9.43 -4.68 -18.00
C ASP A 80 10.63 -5.64 -17.95
N GLN A 81 11.02 -6.15 -19.12
CA GLN A 81 12.10 -7.12 -19.28
C GLN A 81 13.42 -6.62 -18.67
N ARG A 82 13.66 -5.30 -18.68
CA ARG A 82 14.89 -4.71 -18.11
C ARG A 82 14.99 -4.98 -16.61
N TYR A 83 13.86 -4.94 -15.88
CA TYR A 83 13.82 -5.25 -14.45
C TYR A 83 13.94 -6.77 -14.21
N LEU A 84 13.31 -7.60 -15.05
CA LEU A 84 13.46 -9.04 -14.98
C LEU A 84 14.91 -9.47 -15.21
N ASP A 85 15.60 -8.87 -16.18
CA ASP A 85 17.00 -9.20 -16.48
C ASP A 85 17.94 -8.85 -15.32
N VAL A 86 17.70 -7.72 -14.65
CA VAL A 86 18.47 -7.33 -13.46
C VAL A 86 18.21 -8.30 -12.30
N ALA A 87 16.94 -8.60 -12.03
CA ALA A 87 16.55 -9.49 -10.94
C ALA A 87 17.03 -10.93 -11.17
N SER A 88 16.95 -11.43 -12.42
CA SER A 88 17.40 -12.80 -12.75
C SER A 88 18.91 -13.01 -12.63
N LYS A 89 19.71 -11.96 -12.81
CA LYS A 89 21.17 -12.05 -12.54
C LYS A 89 21.46 -12.28 -11.06
N GLU A 90 20.62 -11.74 -10.18
CA GLU A 90 20.77 -11.87 -8.74
C GLU A 90 20.14 -13.19 -8.23
N PHE A 91 19.06 -13.64 -8.88
CA PHE A 91 18.34 -14.88 -8.54
C PHE A 91 18.22 -15.80 -9.76
N PRO A 92 19.34 -16.42 -10.23
CA PRO A 92 19.38 -17.16 -11.48
C PRO A 92 18.52 -18.43 -11.50
N ASP A 93 18.24 -19.01 -10.33
CA ASP A 93 17.40 -20.22 -10.19
C ASP A 93 15.90 -19.91 -10.17
N ALA A 94 15.50 -18.61 -10.09
CA ALA A 94 14.11 -18.23 -10.06
C ALA A 94 13.49 -18.27 -11.46
N SER A 95 12.28 -18.80 -11.56
CA SER A 95 11.51 -18.77 -12.83
C SER A 95 11.13 -17.32 -13.19
N ARG A 96 11.04 -17.04 -14.50
CA ARG A 96 10.74 -15.71 -15.03
C ARG A 96 9.36 -15.69 -15.65
N HIS A 97 8.57 -14.68 -15.30
CA HIS A 97 7.21 -14.46 -15.77
C HIS A 97 7.01 -13.00 -16.16
N VAL A 98 6.23 -12.75 -17.21
CA VAL A 98 5.84 -11.39 -17.62
C VAL A 98 4.45 -11.07 -17.09
N ASP A 99 3.58 -12.07 -17.02
CA ASP A 99 2.19 -11.94 -16.58
C ASP A 99 1.99 -12.63 -15.21
N TRP A 100 1.64 -11.85 -14.20
CA TRP A 100 1.34 -12.38 -12.86
C TRP A 100 0.14 -13.34 -12.83
N ARG A 101 -0.77 -13.26 -13.82
CA ARG A 101 -1.91 -14.17 -13.93
C ARG A 101 -1.46 -15.59 -14.25
N GLU A 102 -0.41 -15.72 -15.06
CA GLU A 102 0.22 -17.00 -15.32
C GLU A 102 0.89 -17.54 -14.06
N LEU A 103 1.68 -16.70 -13.38
CA LEU A 103 2.39 -17.07 -12.15
C LEU A 103 1.40 -17.53 -11.06
N LEU A 104 0.37 -16.76 -10.77
CA LEU A 104 -0.61 -17.09 -9.72
C LEU A 104 -1.62 -18.17 -10.17
N GLY A 105 -1.85 -18.35 -11.46
CA GLY A 105 -2.77 -19.36 -11.98
C GLY A 105 -2.14 -20.73 -12.10
N ARG A 106 -0.95 -20.82 -12.71
CA ARG A 106 -0.32 -22.12 -13.05
C ARG A 106 0.75 -22.55 -12.05
N HIS A 107 1.43 -21.60 -11.42
CA HIS A 107 2.61 -21.87 -10.60
C HIS A 107 2.37 -21.63 -9.10
N VAL A 108 1.12 -21.36 -8.69
CA VAL A 108 0.76 -21.04 -7.29
C VAL A 108 1.19 -22.13 -6.28
N GLY A 109 1.32 -23.37 -6.72
CA GLY A 109 1.78 -24.49 -5.88
C GLY A 109 3.28 -24.51 -5.57
N THR A 110 4.09 -23.68 -6.27
CA THR A 110 5.56 -23.72 -6.20
C THR A 110 6.17 -22.74 -5.19
N PHE A 111 5.36 -21.93 -4.51
CA PHE A 111 5.80 -20.96 -3.50
C PHE A 111 4.82 -20.86 -2.32
N ASP A 112 5.30 -20.35 -1.20
CA ASP A 112 4.56 -20.21 0.03
C ASP A 112 4.05 -18.78 0.24
N ALA A 113 4.78 -17.82 -0.31
CA ALA A 113 4.56 -16.39 -0.08
C ALA A 113 4.78 -15.56 -1.34
N VAL A 114 4.16 -14.37 -1.37
CA VAL A 114 4.25 -13.44 -2.49
C VAL A 114 4.63 -12.05 -1.99
N THR A 115 5.53 -11.37 -2.69
CA THR A 115 5.71 -9.92 -2.56
C THR A 115 5.10 -9.22 -3.77
N ILE A 116 4.35 -8.12 -3.55
CA ILE A 116 3.75 -7.30 -4.61
C ILE A 116 4.28 -5.87 -4.49
N GLY A 117 4.99 -5.42 -5.52
CA GLY A 117 5.60 -4.09 -5.62
C GLY A 117 5.34 -3.40 -6.96
N THR A 118 4.20 -3.68 -7.58
CA THR A 118 3.71 -3.04 -8.80
C THR A 118 3.33 -1.57 -8.57
N PRO A 119 2.97 -0.78 -9.58
CA PRO A 119 2.24 0.47 -9.39
C PRO A 119 0.89 0.25 -8.67
N ASP A 120 0.39 1.27 -7.94
CA ASP A 120 -0.77 1.15 -7.04
C ASP A 120 -2.00 0.53 -7.70
N HIS A 121 -2.27 0.89 -8.98
CA HIS A 121 -3.43 0.38 -9.71
C HIS A 121 -3.44 -1.14 -9.91
N MET A 122 -2.28 -1.78 -9.78
CA MET A 122 -2.11 -3.22 -9.95
C MET A 122 -1.87 -3.96 -8.62
N HIS A 123 -2.12 -3.32 -7.47
CA HIS A 123 -1.99 -3.99 -6.18
C HIS A 123 -3.12 -4.98 -5.92
N ALA A 124 -4.39 -4.58 -6.15
CA ALA A 124 -5.54 -5.32 -5.64
C ALA A 124 -5.76 -6.67 -6.34
N ALA A 125 -5.67 -6.72 -7.66
CA ALA A 125 -5.97 -7.94 -8.40
C ALA A 125 -5.04 -9.11 -8.03
N PRO A 126 -3.69 -8.99 -8.10
CA PRO A 126 -2.81 -10.08 -7.69
C PRO A 126 -2.88 -10.35 -6.18
N ALA A 127 -3.09 -9.33 -5.32
CA ALA A 127 -3.20 -9.51 -3.88
C ALA A 127 -4.40 -10.41 -3.51
N VAL A 128 -5.58 -10.13 -4.06
CA VAL A 128 -6.79 -10.93 -3.79
C VAL A 128 -6.64 -12.37 -4.28
N ILE A 129 -6.05 -12.58 -5.46
CA ILE A 129 -5.79 -13.94 -5.98
C ILE A 129 -4.80 -14.69 -5.10
N ALA A 130 -3.71 -14.05 -4.67
CA ALA A 130 -2.73 -14.66 -3.77
C ALA A 130 -3.34 -15.03 -2.41
N LEU A 131 -4.15 -14.14 -1.82
CA LEU A 131 -4.86 -14.38 -0.55
C LEU A 131 -5.85 -15.56 -0.66
N ARG A 132 -6.64 -15.61 -1.74
CA ARG A 132 -7.56 -16.73 -2.01
C ARG A 132 -6.83 -18.05 -2.20
N ALA A 133 -5.61 -18.00 -2.73
CA ALA A 133 -4.72 -19.15 -2.80
C ALA A 133 -3.97 -19.44 -1.48
N LYS A 134 -4.33 -18.73 -0.40
CA LYS A 134 -3.74 -18.88 0.96
C LYS A 134 -2.23 -18.67 0.98
N LYS A 135 -1.72 -17.72 0.20
CA LYS A 135 -0.29 -17.34 0.21
C LYS A 135 -0.06 -16.21 1.22
N HIS A 136 1.03 -16.31 1.99
CA HIS A 136 1.50 -15.21 2.80
C HIS A 136 1.82 -14.02 1.89
N LEU A 137 1.51 -12.79 2.32
CA LEU A 137 1.55 -11.65 1.42
C LEU A 137 2.28 -10.44 2.03
N TYR A 138 3.31 -9.97 1.32
CA TYR A 138 3.88 -8.65 1.51
C TYR A 138 3.41 -7.73 0.36
N LEU A 139 2.67 -6.68 0.67
CA LEU A 139 2.11 -5.76 -0.32
C LEU A 139 2.65 -4.35 -0.10
N GLN A 140 3.14 -3.69 -1.15
CA GLN A 140 3.56 -2.30 -1.06
C GLN A 140 2.38 -1.35 -0.76
N LYS A 141 2.68 -0.22 -0.13
CA LYS A 141 1.73 0.86 0.19
C LYS A 141 1.56 1.81 -1.02
N PRO A 142 0.39 2.48 -1.14
CA PRO A 142 -0.86 2.21 -0.42
C PRO A 142 -1.41 0.82 -0.77
N MET A 143 -2.19 0.21 0.11
CA MET A 143 -2.71 -1.15 -0.10
C MET A 143 -3.43 -1.30 -1.43
N ALA A 144 -4.21 -0.29 -1.82
CA ALA A 144 -4.91 -0.18 -3.09
C ALA A 144 -5.23 1.28 -3.40
N PRO A 145 -5.57 1.65 -4.64
CA PRO A 145 -5.94 3.02 -4.99
C PRO A 145 -7.40 3.37 -4.71
N THR A 146 -8.28 2.41 -4.43
CA THR A 146 -9.69 2.67 -4.10
C THR A 146 -10.09 2.08 -2.75
N LEU A 147 -11.08 2.72 -2.12
CA LEU A 147 -11.61 2.30 -0.82
C LEU A 147 -12.18 0.88 -0.86
N HIS A 148 -12.89 0.55 -1.93
CA HIS A 148 -13.45 -0.79 -2.11
C HIS A 148 -12.37 -1.87 -2.24
N GLU A 149 -11.37 -1.65 -3.08
CA GLU A 149 -10.26 -2.60 -3.23
C GLU A 149 -9.50 -2.81 -1.93
N CYS A 150 -9.24 -1.73 -1.18
CA CYS A 150 -8.61 -1.79 0.13
C CYS A 150 -9.43 -2.65 1.11
N ARG A 151 -10.76 -2.45 1.14
CA ARG A 151 -11.67 -3.22 1.95
C ARG A 151 -11.66 -4.70 1.58
N VAL A 152 -11.76 -5.03 0.29
CA VAL A 152 -11.75 -6.41 -0.20
C VAL A 152 -10.45 -7.12 0.15
N ILE A 153 -9.29 -6.48 -0.04
CA ILE A 153 -7.99 -7.07 0.36
C ILE A 153 -7.96 -7.36 1.86
N THR A 154 -8.42 -6.42 2.69
CA THR A 154 -8.44 -6.58 4.15
C THR A 154 -9.33 -7.75 4.57
N GLU A 155 -10.51 -7.88 3.98
CA GLU A 155 -11.46 -8.96 4.25
C GLU A 155 -10.96 -10.32 3.74
N GLU A 156 -10.38 -10.37 2.54
CA GLU A 156 -9.82 -11.62 2.00
C GLU A 156 -8.60 -12.09 2.82
N ALA A 157 -7.78 -11.16 3.32
CA ALA A 157 -6.68 -11.50 4.22
C ALA A 157 -7.18 -12.12 5.53
N ALA A 158 -8.24 -11.54 6.12
CA ALA A 158 -8.86 -12.09 7.32
C ALA A 158 -9.45 -13.50 7.09
N LYS A 159 -10.10 -13.73 5.94
CA LYS A 159 -10.64 -15.04 5.55
C LYS A 159 -9.53 -16.07 5.27
N ALA A 160 -8.45 -15.63 4.63
CA ALA A 160 -7.34 -16.52 4.28
C ALA A 160 -6.59 -17.04 5.50
N GLY A 161 -6.51 -16.25 6.58
CA GLY A 161 -5.78 -16.59 7.82
C GLY A 161 -4.27 -16.69 7.63
N VAL A 162 -3.72 -16.01 6.61
CA VAL A 162 -2.29 -16.00 6.31
C VAL A 162 -1.59 -14.79 6.93
N VAL A 163 -0.28 -14.83 7.04
CA VAL A 163 0.51 -13.69 7.50
C VAL A 163 0.61 -12.65 6.40
N THR A 164 0.26 -11.42 6.74
CA THR A 164 0.30 -10.28 5.83
C THR A 164 1.19 -9.16 6.37
N GLN A 165 1.80 -8.36 5.48
CA GLN A 165 2.55 -7.16 5.83
C GLN A 165 2.35 -6.08 4.77
N LEU A 166 1.95 -4.90 5.19
CA LEU A 166 1.95 -3.72 4.33
C LEU A 166 3.35 -3.10 4.30
N GLY A 167 3.81 -2.66 3.12
CA GLY A 167 5.10 -2.02 2.90
C GLY A 167 5.24 -0.64 3.54
N ASN A 168 4.83 -0.52 4.80
CA ASN A 168 4.87 0.71 5.58
C ASN A 168 6.03 0.64 6.59
N GLN A 169 7.28 0.72 6.07
CA GLN A 169 8.51 0.45 6.81
C GLN A 169 8.67 1.31 8.07
N GLY A 170 8.15 2.55 8.05
CA GLY A 170 8.18 3.47 9.18
C GLY A 170 7.61 2.89 10.47
N ARG A 171 6.66 1.96 10.36
CA ARG A 171 6.04 1.29 11.52
C ARG A 171 7.04 0.50 12.35
N SER A 172 8.04 -0.10 11.73
CA SER A 172 9.08 -0.88 12.41
C SER A 172 10.16 0.01 13.03
N SER A 173 10.18 1.30 12.72
CA SER A 173 11.22 2.22 13.21
C SER A 173 11.12 2.43 14.72
N ILE A 174 12.26 2.62 15.35
CA ILE A 174 12.37 2.95 16.77
C ILE A 174 11.59 4.23 17.07
N GLU A 175 11.71 5.23 16.20
CA GLU A 175 11.13 6.56 16.35
C GLU A 175 9.60 6.52 16.37
N SER A 176 8.98 5.75 15.48
CA SER A 176 7.53 5.58 15.44
C SER A 176 7.02 4.85 16.68
N ARG A 177 7.71 3.79 17.09
CA ARG A 177 7.36 3.00 18.27
C ARG A 177 7.51 3.81 19.56
N MET A 178 8.57 4.62 19.67
CA MET A 178 8.74 5.58 20.77
C MET A 178 7.60 6.59 20.81
N THR A 179 7.25 7.18 19.65
CA THR A 179 6.15 8.15 19.57
C THR A 179 4.83 7.55 20.06
N VAL A 180 4.50 6.33 19.62
CA VAL A 180 3.32 5.60 20.08
C VAL A 180 3.36 5.40 21.60
N ALA A 181 4.50 4.97 22.15
CA ALA A 181 4.66 4.75 23.59
C ALA A 181 4.52 6.05 24.39
N LEU A 182 5.12 7.15 23.94
CA LEU A 182 5.03 8.47 24.58
C LEU A 182 3.60 9.00 24.61
N ILE A 183 2.86 8.88 23.50
CA ILE A 183 1.46 9.31 23.46
C ILE A 183 0.62 8.46 24.41
N ARG A 184 0.77 7.14 24.35
CA ARG A 184 -0.01 6.21 25.19
C ARG A 184 0.31 6.27 26.68
N SER A 185 1.52 6.69 27.04
CA SER A 185 1.88 6.94 28.45
C SER A 185 1.25 8.20 29.03
N GLY A 186 0.60 9.04 28.20
CA GLY A 186 0.04 10.32 28.60
C GLY A 186 1.09 11.39 28.85
N ALA A 187 2.29 11.26 28.30
CA ALA A 187 3.40 12.21 28.50
C ALA A 187 2.99 13.68 28.29
N ILE A 188 2.16 13.96 27.29
CA ILE A 188 1.65 15.30 26.98
C ILE A 188 0.15 15.49 27.33
N GLY A 189 -0.42 14.60 28.15
CA GLY A 189 -1.86 14.56 28.40
C GLY A 189 -2.64 14.01 27.21
N ARG A 190 -3.97 14.22 27.20
CA ARG A 190 -4.82 13.78 26.09
C ARG A 190 -4.62 14.65 24.88
N ILE A 191 -4.68 14.04 23.68
CA ILE A 191 -4.40 14.71 22.40
C ILE A 191 -5.60 15.57 21.97
N LYS A 192 -5.32 16.84 21.64
CA LYS A 192 -6.28 17.84 21.14
C LYS A 192 -6.33 17.88 19.62
N GLU A 193 -5.17 17.85 18.97
CA GLU A 193 -5.02 18.01 17.52
C GLU A 193 -3.75 17.31 17.04
N VAL A 194 -3.75 16.88 15.77
CA VAL A 194 -2.56 16.34 15.11
C VAL A 194 -2.33 17.07 13.79
N ILE A 195 -1.09 17.46 13.53
CA ILE A 195 -0.67 18.14 12.32
C ILE A 195 0.41 17.31 11.63
N LEU A 196 0.16 16.93 10.39
CA LEU A 196 1.04 16.12 9.55
C LEU A 196 1.38 16.89 8.28
N TRP A 197 2.67 16.90 7.88
CA TRP A 197 3.03 17.54 6.61
C TRP A 197 4.19 16.85 5.91
N GLU A 198 4.15 16.94 4.56
CA GLU A 198 5.18 16.46 3.66
C GLU A 198 5.33 17.46 2.49
N ASN A 199 6.39 18.23 2.50
CA ASN A 199 6.64 19.29 1.53
C ASN A 199 7.89 19.02 0.67
N LYS A 200 8.31 17.75 0.57
CA LYS A 200 9.40 17.38 -0.34
C LYS A 200 9.04 17.69 -1.80
N ALA A 201 10.06 17.91 -2.60
CA ALA A 201 9.88 18.06 -4.03
C ALA A 201 9.23 16.81 -4.66
N LEU A 202 8.16 16.99 -5.41
CA LEU A 202 7.42 15.93 -6.11
C LEU A 202 8.18 15.51 -7.38
N THR A 203 9.21 14.69 -7.23
CA THR A 203 10.10 14.25 -8.34
C THR A 203 9.42 13.30 -9.33
N TRP A 204 8.21 12.87 -9.03
CA TRP A 204 7.41 11.98 -9.85
C TRP A 204 6.32 12.69 -10.68
N LEU A 205 6.24 14.01 -10.63
CA LEU A 205 5.35 14.75 -11.53
C LEU A 205 5.74 14.53 -12.99
N PRO A 206 4.78 14.27 -13.90
CA PRO A 206 5.07 14.14 -15.31
C PRO A 206 5.58 15.48 -15.87
N LYS A 207 6.60 15.43 -16.70
CA LYS A 207 7.15 16.61 -17.36
C LYS A 207 6.19 17.18 -18.41
N ASN A 208 5.37 16.31 -19.00
CA ASN A 208 4.32 16.68 -19.94
C ASN A 208 2.98 16.21 -19.38
N THR A 209 2.08 17.16 -19.17
CA THR A 209 0.73 16.92 -18.67
C THR A 209 -0.32 16.90 -19.80
N GLU A 210 0.08 17.13 -21.04
CA GLU A 210 -0.81 17.07 -22.18
C GLU A 210 -1.12 15.62 -22.54
N LEU A 211 -2.40 15.29 -22.58
CA LEU A 211 -2.88 14.04 -23.12
C LEU A 211 -2.88 14.13 -24.64
N ARG A 212 -1.85 13.55 -25.26
CA ARG A 212 -1.77 13.47 -26.74
C ARG A 212 -2.46 12.19 -27.22
N ALA A 213 -3.19 12.31 -28.31
CA ALA A 213 -3.79 11.13 -28.97
C ALA A 213 -2.73 10.25 -29.65
N GLN A 214 -1.61 10.84 -30.08
CA GLN A 214 -0.52 10.11 -30.73
C GLN A 214 0.35 9.42 -29.67
N ALA A 215 0.50 8.10 -29.80
CA ALA A 215 1.36 7.30 -28.96
C ALA A 215 2.85 7.54 -29.26
N ASP A 216 3.68 7.51 -28.23
CA ASP A 216 5.12 7.36 -28.39
C ASP A 216 5.47 5.87 -28.59
N PRO A 217 6.63 5.53 -29.17
CA PRO A 217 7.09 4.14 -29.29
C PRO A 217 7.20 3.48 -27.92
N ILE A 218 6.61 2.30 -27.79
CA ILE A 218 6.77 1.49 -26.57
C ILE A 218 8.21 0.97 -26.52
N PRO A 219 8.94 1.12 -25.39
CA PRO A 219 10.28 0.58 -25.25
C PRO A 219 10.33 -0.92 -25.50
N ALA A 220 11.38 -1.41 -26.17
CA ALA A 220 11.57 -2.83 -26.39
C ALA A 220 11.60 -3.60 -25.06
N GLY A 221 10.88 -4.73 -25.01
CA GLY A 221 10.77 -5.56 -23.81
C GLY A 221 9.85 -4.98 -22.70
N PHE A 222 9.05 -3.97 -23.01
CA PHE A 222 8.04 -3.43 -22.07
C PHE A 222 6.63 -3.75 -22.59
N ASP A 223 5.88 -4.54 -21.84
CA ASP A 223 4.49 -4.87 -22.18
C ASP A 223 3.56 -3.80 -21.62
N TRP A 224 3.13 -2.87 -22.48
CA TRP A 224 2.26 -1.76 -22.12
C TRP A 224 0.84 -2.21 -21.76
N ASP A 225 0.30 -3.23 -22.43
CA ASP A 225 -1.05 -3.74 -22.13
C ASP A 225 -1.10 -4.41 -20.76
N LEU A 226 -0.11 -5.23 -20.42
CA LEU A 226 0.01 -5.83 -19.10
C LEU A 226 0.29 -4.78 -18.02
N TRP A 227 1.03 -3.70 -18.34
CA TRP A 227 1.25 -2.60 -17.40
C TRP A 227 -0.03 -1.84 -17.11
N LEU A 228 -0.86 -1.54 -18.12
CA LEU A 228 -2.19 -0.94 -17.94
C LEU A 228 -3.10 -1.83 -17.10
N GLY A 229 -3.00 -3.13 -17.28
CA GLY A 229 -3.66 -4.13 -16.47
C GLY A 229 -5.17 -3.90 -16.40
N VAL A 230 -5.66 -3.59 -15.20
CA VAL A 230 -7.10 -3.37 -14.91
C VAL A 230 -7.66 -2.07 -15.50
N ARG A 231 -6.80 -1.17 -16.03
CA ARG A 231 -7.22 0.14 -16.58
C ARG A 231 -7.50 0.07 -18.07
N GLU A 232 -8.37 0.97 -18.52
CA GLU A 232 -8.72 1.06 -19.94
C GLU A 232 -7.50 1.32 -20.83
N PRO A 233 -7.45 0.74 -22.03
CA PRO A 233 -6.38 0.96 -23.00
C PRO A 233 -6.22 2.44 -23.34
N ARG A 234 -4.96 2.87 -23.43
CA ARG A 234 -4.61 4.24 -23.84
C ARG A 234 -3.23 4.28 -24.49
N PRO A 235 -2.93 5.34 -25.25
CA PRO A 235 -1.61 5.53 -25.86
C PRO A 235 -0.50 5.54 -24.81
N TYR A 236 0.64 4.89 -25.13
CA TYR A 236 1.84 5.04 -24.35
C TYR A 236 2.42 6.45 -24.57
N LEU A 237 2.74 7.14 -23.48
CA LEU A 237 3.41 8.43 -23.50
C LEU A 237 4.68 8.34 -22.66
N GLN A 238 5.81 8.53 -23.30
CA GLN A 238 7.12 8.44 -22.66
C GLN A 238 7.24 9.46 -21.52
N GLN A 239 7.79 9.03 -20.38
CA GLN A 239 7.96 9.83 -19.17
C GLN A 239 6.66 10.33 -18.51
N SER A 240 5.49 9.94 -19.01
CA SER A 240 4.19 10.30 -18.41
C SER A 240 3.68 9.29 -17.41
N TYR A 241 4.08 8.02 -17.53
CA TYR A 241 3.57 6.94 -16.67
C TYR A 241 4.68 6.18 -15.93
N HIS A 242 5.41 5.33 -16.64
CA HIS A 242 6.47 4.49 -16.11
C HIS A 242 7.84 5.19 -16.17
N PRO A 243 8.73 5.00 -15.18
CA PRO A 243 8.62 4.06 -14.06
C PRO A 243 8.02 4.65 -12.76
N LYS A 244 7.83 5.94 -12.61
CA LYS A 244 7.44 6.55 -11.31
C LYS A 244 6.34 7.61 -11.39
N THR A 245 6.12 8.20 -12.56
CA THR A 245 5.19 9.33 -12.77
C THR A 245 3.72 8.94 -12.69
N TRP A 246 3.41 7.65 -12.77
CA TRP A 246 2.08 7.09 -12.58
C TRP A 246 1.43 7.52 -11.25
N ARG A 247 2.21 7.89 -10.24
CA ARG A 247 1.71 8.37 -8.94
C ARG A 247 0.86 9.63 -9.05
N ALA A 248 1.17 10.50 -10.02
CA ALA A 248 0.42 11.72 -10.26
C ALA A 248 -0.97 11.47 -10.85
N TRP A 249 -1.17 10.34 -11.53
CA TRP A 249 -2.39 10.05 -12.26
C TRP A 249 -3.47 9.45 -11.36
N PHE A 250 -4.68 10.00 -11.45
CA PHE A 250 -5.84 9.47 -10.73
C PHE A 250 -6.13 7.99 -11.07
N ASP A 251 -5.85 7.58 -12.30
CA ASP A 251 -6.06 6.21 -12.76
C ASP A 251 -5.06 5.20 -12.20
N PHE A 252 -3.85 5.63 -11.87
CA PHE A 252 -2.73 4.72 -11.60
C PHE A 252 -2.15 4.82 -10.20
N GLY A 253 -2.30 5.96 -9.53
CA GLY A 253 -1.78 6.20 -8.19
C GLY A 253 -2.74 7.02 -7.33
N VAL A 254 -2.28 7.43 -6.15
CA VAL A 254 -3.07 8.18 -5.16
C VAL A 254 -2.41 9.51 -4.78
N GLY A 255 -1.50 10.02 -5.62
CA GLY A 255 -0.79 11.27 -5.37
C GLY A 255 0.08 11.24 -4.10
N GLU A 256 0.46 12.42 -3.60
CA GLU A 256 1.33 12.53 -2.43
C GLU A 256 0.66 11.99 -1.16
N MET A 257 -0.64 12.18 -1.01
CA MET A 257 -1.34 11.64 0.16
C MET A 257 -1.32 10.11 0.20
N GLY A 258 -1.41 9.43 -0.94
CA GLY A 258 -1.24 7.97 -1.02
C GLY A 258 0.22 7.55 -0.83
N ASP A 259 1.16 8.29 -1.43
CA ASP A 259 2.59 7.97 -1.36
C ASP A 259 3.15 8.17 0.05
N MET A 260 2.91 9.33 0.68
CA MET A 260 3.50 9.69 1.98
C MET A 260 2.51 9.68 3.14
N GLY A 261 1.23 9.90 2.88
CA GLY A 261 0.22 9.89 3.94
C GLY A 261 0.19 8.58 4.71
N CYS A 262 0.33 7.42 4.05
CA CYS A 262 0.42 6.13 4.74
C CYS A 262 1.53 6.11 5.80
N HIS A 263 2.65 6.76 5.56
CA HIS A 263 3.77 6.79 6.49
C HIS A 263 3.53 7.72 7.70
N HIS A 264 2.90 8.88 7.48
CA HIS A 264 2.60 9.83 8.55
C HIS A 264 1.39 9.41 9.39
N PHE A 265 0.33 8.93 8.73
CA PHE A 265 -0.87 8.47 9.42
C PHE A 265 -0.65 7.21 10.24
N ASP A 266 0.27 6.32 9.87
CA ASP A 266 0.49 5.05 10.56
C ASP A 266 0.75 5.22 12.06
N THR A 267 1.70 6.10 12.41
CA THR A 267 2.04 6.40 13.82
C THR A 267 0.84 7.01 14.55
N THR A 268 0.13 7.94 13.91
CA THR A 268 -1.05 8.61 14.49
C THR A 268 -2.21 7.62 14.68
N PHE A 269 -2.47 6.81 13.65
CA PHE A 269 -3.55 5.82 13.64
C PHE A 269 -3.36 4.78 14.77
N ASP A 270 -2.13 4.31 14.95
CA ASP A 270 -1.79 3.40 16.05
C ASP A 270 -1.87 4.11 17.41
N ALA A 271 -1.15 5.23 17.56
CA ALA A 271 -1.02 5.91 18.85
C ALA A 271 -2.37 6.31 19.45
N LEU A 272 -3.28 6.82 18.63
CA LEU A 272 -4.59 7.30 19.06
C LEU A 272 -5.68 6.23 18.98
N LYS A 273 -5.36 4.99 18.55
CA LYS A 273 -6.34 3.92 18.30
C LYS A 273 -7.46 4.37 17.38
N LEU A 274 -7.11 5.10 16.31
CA LEU A 274 -8.08 5.64 15.38
C LEU A 274 -8.81 4.52 14.62
N THR A 275 -10.01 4.87 14.18
CA THR A 275 -10.77 4.13 13.19
C THR A 275 -10.85 4.97 11.90
N ALA A 276 -11.85 4.77 11.04
CA ALA A 276 -12.03 5.66 9.91
C ALA A 276 -12.46 7.09 10.37
N PRO A 277 -12.11 8.15 9.62
CA PRO A 277 -12.62 9.48 9.89
C PRO A 277 -14.15 9.52 9.75
N VAL A 278 -14.82 10.37 10.53
CA VAL A 278 -16.25 10.60 10.40
C VAL A 278 -16.59 11.56 9.28
N ARG A 279 -15.65 12.49 8.98
CA ARG A 279 -15.75 13.44 7.86
C ARG A 279 -14.39 13.97 7.45
N VAL A 280 -14.31 14.45 6.20
CA VAL A 280 -13.09 15.00 5.61
C VAL A 280 -13.41 16.19 4.72
N ARG A 281 -12.46 17.14 4.61
CA ARG A 281 -12.54 18.28 3.70
C ARG A 281 -11.15 18.67 3.22
N GLN A 282 -10.97 18.91 1.93
CA GLN A 282 -9.81 19.63 1.40
C GLN A 282 -10.13 21.11 1.32
N THR A 283 -9.29 21.96 1.91
CA THR A 283 -9.50 23.41 1.96
C THR A 283 -8.75 24.20 0.89
N THR A 284 -7.76 23.54 0.23
CA THR A 284 -7.07 24.07 -0.96
C THR A 284 -7.83 23.67 -2.22
N PRO A 285 -7.61 24.34 -3.36
CA PRO A 285 -8.19 23.93 -4.64
C PRO A 285 -7.88 22.47 -4.96
N GLY A 286 -8.89 21.75 -5.42
CA GLY A 286 -8.77 20.36 -5.86
C GLY A 286 -8.50 20.24 -7.36
N SER A 287 -8.30 19.02 -7.81
CA SER A 287 -8.10 18.70 -9.22
C SER A 287 -9.36 18.10 -9.85
N ARG A 288 -9.69 18.54 -11.07
CA ARG A 288 -10.77 17.95 -11.89
C ARG A 288 -10.24 17.20 -13.11
N GLY A 289 -8.93 17.33 -13.38
CA GLY A 289 -8.26 16.69 -14.51
C GLY A 289 -7.81 15.24 -14.21
N PRO A 290 -6.95 14.66 -15.06
CA PRO A 290 -6.48 13.29 -14.89
C PRO A 290 -5.45 13.11 -13.75
N PHE A 291 -4.98 14.22 -13.17
CA PHE A 291 -3.98 14.22 -12.11
C PHE A 291 -4.59 14.52 -10.75
N TRP A 292 -3.90 14.13 -9.70
CA TRP A 292 -4.13 14.59 -8.35
C TRP A 292 -3.62 16.04 -8.18
N ALA A 293 -4.25 16.81 -7.29
CA ALA A 293 -3.72 18.10 -6.90
C ALA A 293 -2.31 17.96 -6.31
N THR A 294 -1.45 18.92 -6.60
CA THR A 294 -0.04 18.94 -6.15
C THR A 294 0.16 19.72 -4.86
N LYS A 295 -0.88 20.39 -4.37
CA LYS A 295 -0.87 21.22 -3.15
C LYS A 295 -2.14 20.96 -2.38
N ARG A 296 -2.04 20.42 -1.17
CA ARG A 296 -3.22 20.04 -0.40
C ARG A 296 -3.13 20.47 1.05
N LYS A 297 -4.27 20.89 1.59
CA LYS A 297 -4.57 20.92 3.01
C LYS A 297 -5.86 20.15 3.22
N VAL A 298 -5.78 19.01 3.92
CA VAL A 298 -6.91 18.12 4.18
C VAL A 298 -7.18 18.05 5.67
N GLU A 299 -8.40 18.40 6.08
CA GLU A 299 -8.89 18.31 7.44
C GLU A 299 -9.70 17.03 7.60
N MET A 300 -9.36 16.22 8.59
CA MET A 300 -10.01 14.94 8.87
C MET A 300 -10.45 14.92 10.33
N ILE A 301 -11.74 14.69 10.56
CA ILE A 301 -12.31 14.59 11.91
C ILE A 301 -12.57 13.13 12.23
N PHE A 302 -12.02 12.68 13.34
CA PHE A 302 -12.20 11.33 13.87
C PHE A 302 -13.04 11.34 15.13
N ALA A 303 -13.72 10.24 15.42
CA ALA A 303 -14.27 10.01 16.74
C ALA A 303 -13.13 9.99 17.77
N GLY A 304 -13.36 10.59 18.92
CA GLY A 304 -12.40 10.58 20.02
C GLY A 304 -12.27 9.21 20.67
N SER A 305 -11.20 9.06 21.43
CA SER A 305 -10.89 7.87 22.23
C SER A 305 -10.45 8.28 23.65
N GLU A 306 -10.12 7.33 24.49
CA GLU A 306 -9.54 7.60 25.81
C GLU A 306 -8.21 8.38 25.77
N ILE A 307 -7.56 8.41 24.61
CA ILE A 307 -6.28 9.12 24.38
C ILE A 307 -6.50 10.55 23.90
N THR A 308 -7.72 10.90 23.46
CA THR A 308 -8.05 12.24 22.96
C THR A 308 -8.79 13.09 23.97
N SER A 309 -8.65 14.43 23.89
CA SER A 309 -9.22 15.36 24.88
C SER A 309 -10.70 15.63 24.71
N GLY A 310 -11.31 15.27 23.61
CA GLY A 310 -12.71 15.55 23.29
C GLY A 310 -13.43 14.40 22.62
N PRO A 311 -14.73 14.58 22.30
CA PRO A 311 -15.52 13.56 21.59
C PRO A 311 -15.06 13.36 20.16
N THR A 312 -14.23 14.27 19.63
CA THR A 312 -13.60 14.18 18.34
C THR A 312 -12.16 14.68 18.41
N VAL A 313 -11.33 14.23 17.47
CA VAL A 313 -9.98 14.73 17.26
C VAL A 313 -9.78 15.10 15.79
N GLN A 314 -9.16 16.23 15.55
CA GLN A 314 -8.81 16.68 14.21
C GLN A 314 -7.37 16.23 13.86
N VAL A 315 -7.21 15.65 12.69
CA VAL A 315 -5.91 15.41 12.05
C VAL A 315 -5.87 16.21 10.76
N THR A 316 -4.86 17.05 10.60
CA THR A 316 -4.68 17.87 9.40
C THR A 316 -3.46 17.39 8.62
N TRP A 317 -3.64 17.16 7.33
CA TRP A 317 -2.57 16.82 6.38
C TRP A 317 -2.25 18.04 5.50
N HIS A 318 -0.95 18.27 5.28
CA HIS A 318 -0.45 19.30 4.37
C HIS A 318 0.57 18.73 3.42
N ASP A 319 0.51 19.08 2.13
CA ASP A 319 1.54 18.72 1.14
C ASP A 319 1.72 19.80 0.05
N GLY A 320 2.76 19.60 -0.76
CA GLY A 320 3.03 20.42 -1.93
C GLY A 320 3.42 21.87 -1.62
N GLY A 321 4.06 22.12 -0.48
CA GLY A 321 4.50 23.44 -0.04
C GLY A 321 3.42 24.22 0.73
N ILE A 322 2.29 23.59 1.04
CA ILE A 322 1.31 24.18 1.96
C ILE A 322 1.81 23.97 3.39
N GLU A 323 2.33 25.01 4.00
CA GLU A 323 2.81 24.94 5.37
C GLU A 323 1.63 24.91 6.37
N PRO A 324 1.77 24.16 7.47
CA PRO A 324 0.83 24.24 8.58
C PRO A 324 0.98 25.58 9.32
N ASP A 325 -0.03 25.89 10.12
CA ASP A 325 -0.02 27.08 10.99
C ASP A 325 1.13 26.98 12.02
N ARG A 326 2.19 27.75 11.78
CA ARG A 326 3.39 27.73 12.62
C ARG A 326 3.14 28.18 14.06
N SER A 327 2.12 28.99 14.31
CA SER A 327 1.75 29.45 15.66
C SER A 327 1.32 28.31 16.60
N LYS A 328 0.87 27.19 16.03
CA LYS A 328 0.50 25.97 16.74
C LYS A 328 1.67 25.00 16.99
N ILE A 329 2.82 25.25 16.39
CA ILE A 329 3.92 24.28 16.34
C ILE A 329 5.08 24.77 17.17
N VAL A 330 5.36 24.07 18.26
CA VAL A 330 6.61 24.22 18.99
C VAL A 330 7.66 23.32 18.36
N LEU A 331 8.83 23.88 18.01
CA LEU A 331 9.95 23.11 17.48
C LEU A 331 11.01 22.92 18.56
N PRO A 332 11.77 21.81 18.52
CA PRO A 332 12.94 21.62 19.38
C PRO A 332 13.97 22.73 19.18
N LYS A 333 14.71 23.11 20.23
CA LYS A 333 15.77 24.14 20.17
C LYS A 333 16.86 23.81 19.14
N SER A 334 17.08 22.53 18.87
CA SER A 334 18.03 22.05 17.86
C SER A 334 17.54 22.17 16.41
N VAL A 335 16.25 22.45 16.17
CA VAL A 335 15.65 22.59 14.84
C VAL A 335 15.60 24.07 14.46
N THR A 336 16.58 24.52 13.69
CA THR A 336 16.77 25.93 13.32
C THR A 336 16.00 26.36 12.08
N ALA A 337 15.54 25.42 11.25
CA ALA A 337 14.73 25.67 10.07
C ALA A 337 13.43 24.86 10.13
N PHE A 338 12.35 25.42 9.55
CA PHE A 338 11.09 24.69 9.47
C PHE A 338 11.25 23.44 8.59
N PRO A 339 10.95 22.23 9.11
CA PRO A 339 11.26 20.99 8.41
C PRO A 339 10.31 20.76 7.20
N GLU A 340 10.84 20.16 6.14
CA GLU A 340 10.04 19.77 4.98
C GLU A 340 9.00 18.69 5.31
N SER A 341 9.29 17.83 6.28
CA SER A 341 8.46 16.67 6.58
C SER A 341 8.49 16.36 8.07
N ALA A 342 7.34 16.46 8.73
CA ALA A 342 7.22 16.08 10.13
C ALA A 342 5.77 15.84 10.55
N SER A 343 5.62 15.43 11.80
CA SER A 343 4.34 15.21 12.48
C SER A 343 4.39 15.83 13.86
N VAL A 344 3.30 16.49 14.27
CA VAL A 344 3.13 17.07 15.61
C VAL A 344 1.82 16.61 16.22
N TRP A 345 1.90 16.08 17.43
CA TRP A 345 0.75 15.73 18.26
C TRP A 345 0.66 16.76 19.39
N ILE A 346 -0.42 17.54 19.42
CA ILE A 346 -0.65 18.59 20.40
C ILE A 346 -1.56 18.03 21.49
N GLY A 347 -1.08 17.99 22.72
CA GLY A 347 -1.78 17.49 23.90
C GLY A 347 -2.24 18.60 24.85
N GLU A 348 -2.76 18.21 26.01
CA GLU A 348 -3.22 19.13 27.06
C GLU A 348 -2.06 19.82 27.78
N LYS A 349 -0.90 19.16 27.87
CA LYS A 349 0.26 19.61 28.67
C LYS A 349 1.47 20.00 27.83
N GLY A 350 1.49 19.70 26.54
CA GLY A 350 2.62 19.95 25.64
C GLY A 350 2.39 19.33 24.28
N SER A 351 3.46 19.14 23.52
CA SER A 351 3.39 18.51 22.22
C SER A 351 4.49 17.48 22.01
N ILE A 352 4.30 16.56 21.07
CA ILE A 352 5.34 15.67 20.56
C ILE A 352 5.61 16.08 19.12
N TYR A 353 6.89 16.36 18.83
CA TYR A 353 7.38 16.60 17.47
C TYR A 353 8.20 15.41 16.99
N LYS A 354 7.99 14.97 15.78
CA LYS A 354 8.78 13.93 15.09
C LYS A 354 9.08 14.36 13.66
N ASN A 355 10.36 14.52 13.33
CA ASN A 355 10.78 14.62 11.93
C ASN A 355 10.58 13.26 11.25
N TYR A 356 10.05 13.26 10.04
CA TYR A 356 9.82 12.01 9.32
C TYR A 356 11.11 11.27 8.97
N ARG A 357 12.17 12.02 8.60
CA ARG A 357 13.40 11.46 8.00
C ARG A 357 14.53 11.19 8.98
N ALA A 358 14.50 11.79 10.16
CA ALA A 358 15.63 11.69 11.07
C ALA A 358 15.23 11.98 12.52
N GLY A 359 15.86 11.25 13.42
CA GLY A 359 15.86 11.55 14.84
C GLY A 359 14.67 11.01 15.62
N ARG A 360 14.89 10.94 16.93
CA ARG A 360 13.88 10.50 17.90
C ARG A 360 12.81 11.58 18.08
N PRO A 361 11.61 11.22 18.55
CA PRO A 361 10.59 12.20 18.89
C PRO A 361 11.06 13.09 20.05
N TYR A 362 10.67 14.37 20.01
CA TYR A 362 10.86 15.33 21.07
C TYR A 362 9.55 15.56 21.80
N VAL A 363 9.58 15.61 23.13
CA VAL A 363 8.46 16.06 23.95
C VAL A 363 8.72 17.52 24.30
N LEU A 364 7.75 18.39 24.08
CA LEU A 364 7.93 19.85 24.08
C LEU A 364 6.89 20.57 24.96
N PRO A 365 7.26 21.70 25.60
CA PRO A 365 8.61 22.29 25.58
C PRO A 365 9.63 21.41 26.34
N GLU A 366 10.91 21.43 25.89
CA GLU A 366 11.95 20.51 26.40
C GLU A 366 12.22 20.68 27.90
N GLU A 367 12.11 21.91 28.42
CA GLU A 367 12.29 22.25 29.82
C GLU A 367 11.30 21.58 30.77
N ASP A 368 10.08 21.37 30.32
CA ASP A 368 9.01 20.72 31.10
C ASP A 368 9.07 19.19 31.02
N PHE A 369 9.74 18.67 30.00
CA PHE A 369 9.77 17.24 29.68
C PHE A 369 11.20 16.70 29.55
N PRO A 370 11.92 16.56 30.66
CA PRO A 370 13.29 16.06 30.63
C PRO A 370 13.36 14.64 30.04
N VAL A 371 14.26 14.49 29.11
CA VAL A 371 14.42 13.33 28.23
C VAL A 371 14.63 12.02 29.02
N GLU A 372 15.17 12.10 30.21
CA GLU A 372 15.49 10.96 31.08
C GLU A 372 14.24 10.24 31.60
N LYS A 373 13.10 10.93 31.62
CA LYS A 373 11.83 10.38 32.13
C LYS A 373 11.12 9.43 31.16
N TYR A 374 11.61 9.31 29.93
CA TYR A 374 10.89 8.55 28.90
C TYR A 374 11.62 7.28 28.48
N PRO A 375 10.88 6.18 28.15
CA PRO A 375 11.47 4.95 27.68
C PRO A 375 12.33 5.16 26.43
N ARG A 376 13.57 4.67 26.44
CA ARG A 376 14.53 4.79 25.32
C ARG A 376 14.97 3.44 24.76
N ASP A 377 14.70 2.35 25.46
CA ASP A 377 15.18 1.02 25.15
C ASP A 377 14.28 0.31 24.13
N PHE A 378 14.23 0.87 22.93
CA PHE A 378 13.58 0.22 21.80
C PHE A 378 14.64 -0.47 20.95
N LYS A 379 14.51 -1.80 20.82
CA LYS A 379 15.35 -2.55 19.88
C LYS A 379 14.94 -2.25 18.44
N GLY A 380 15.91 -2.12 17.56
CA GLY A 380 15.67 -2.05 16.12
C GLY A 380 14.95 -3.29 15.64
N GLN A 381 14.07 -3.12 14.67
CA GLN A 381 13.35 -4.21 14.02
C GLN A 381 13.44 -4.00 12.52
N ASP A 382 13.99 -4.98 11.81
CA ASP A 382 13.95 -4.99 10.35
C ASP A 382 12.54 -5.32 9.89
N HIS A 383 11.94 -4.43 9.11
CA HIS A 383 10.57 -4.53 8.67
C HIS A 383 10.33 -5.75 7.78
N TYR A 384 11.26 -6.08 6.91
CA TYR A 384 11.13 -7.19 5.97
C TYR A 384 11.37 -8.53 6.67
N HIS A 385 12.37 -8.59 7.54
CA HIS A 385 12.65 -9.76 8.35
C HIS A 385 11.53 -10.05 9.36
N ASP A 386 10.85 -9.01 9.89
CA ASP A 386 9.69 -9.20 10.76
C ASP A 386 8.58 -9.98 10.06
N TRP A 387 8.32 -9.70 8.78
CA TRP A 387 7.34 -10.47 8.00
C TRP A 387 7.74 -11.93 7.86
N VAL A 388 8.99 -12.20 7.50
CA VAL A 388 9.50 -13.58 7.37
C VAL A 388 9.45 -14.32 8.72
N ASN A 389 9.91 -13.65 9.79
CA ASN A 389 9.83 -14.22 11.14
C ASN A 389 8.38 -14.50 11.55
N ALA A 390 7.45 -13.59 11.24
CA ALA A 390 6.04 -13.75 11.51
C ALA A 390 5.45 -14.98 10.79
N VAL A 391 5.85 -15.23 9.54
CA VAL A 391 5.47 -16.45 8.81
C VAL A 391 6.02 -17.70 9.48
N VAL A 392 7.30 -17.69 9.84
CA VAL A 392 7.97 -18.85 10.48
C VAL A 392 7.40 -19.15 11.86
N GLU A 393 7.06 -18.10 12.61
CA GLU A 393 6.58 -18.18 14.00
C GLU A 393 5.05 -18.32 14.10
N GLY A 394 4.31 -18.18 13.00
CA GLY A 394 2.84 -18.25 12.99
C GLY A 394 2.17 -17.10 13.74
N ARG A 395 2.76 -15.90 13.75
CA ARG A 395 2.22 -14.69 14.39
C ARG A 395 1.85 -13.62 13.37
N LYS A 396 1.20 -12.56 13.82
CA LYS A 396 1.02 -11.35 13.01
C LYS A 396 2.33 -10.60 12.87
N ALA A 397 2.57 -10.05 11.67
CA ALA A 397 3.64 -9.10 11.42
C ALA A 397 3.27 -7.70 11.92
N CYS A 398 4.26 -6.82 12.09
CA CYS A 398 4.04 -5.50 12.70
C CYS A 398 3.08 -4.59 11.90
N ALA A 399 3.04 -4.70 10.57
CA ALA A 399 2.13 -3.97 9.69
C ALA A 399 1.10 -4.90 9.02
N ASP A 400 0.56 -5.85 9.79
CA ASP A 400 -0.50 -6.77 9.35
C ASP A 400 -1.70 -6.00 8.77
N PHE A 401 -2.41 -6.62 7.82
CA PHE A 401 -3.51 -5.95 7.10
C PHE A 401 -4.69 -5.60 8.01
N SER A 402 -4.84 -6.20 9.18
CA SER A 402 -5.86 -5.76 10.15
C SER A 402 -5.58 -4.35 10.71
N HIS A 403 -4.33 -3.87 10.63
CA HIS A 403 -3.93 -2.49 10.88
C HIS A 403 -3.78 -1.69 9.57
N GLY A 404 -3.00 -2.24 8.61
CA GLY A 404 -2.65 -1.56 7.37
C GLY A 404 -3.85 -1.23 6.48
N GLY A 405 -4.88 -2.09 6.47
CA GLY A 405 -6.10 -1.87 5.69
C GLY A 405 -6.91 -0.66 6.18
N PRO A 406 -7.37 -0.63 7.44
CA PRO A 406 -8.09 0.54 7.99
C PRO A 406 -7.29 1.84 7.95
N MET A 407 -5.97 1.79 8.14
CA MET A 407 -5.10 2.95 8.00
C MET A 407 -5.05 3.44 6.55
N THR A 408 -4.88 2.54 5.56
CA THR A 408 -4.92 2.91 4.14
C THR A 408 -6.30 3.46 3.75
N GLU A 409 -7.40 2.85 4.21
CA GLU A 409 -8.75 3.37 4.00
C GLU A 409 -8.88 4.82 4.48
N THR A 410 -8.33 5.13 5.66
CA THR A 410 -8.27 6.51 6.20
C THR A 410 -7.57 7.47 5.24
N VAL A 411 -6.40 7.10 4.74
CA VAL A 411 -5.64 7.91 3.77
C VAL A 411 -6.42 8.09 2.46
N LEU A 412 -7.07 7.06 1.98
CA LEU A 412 -7.88 7.11 0.76
C LEU A 412 -9.12 8.02 0.92
N VAL A 413 -9.80 7.98 2.07
CA VAL A 413 -10.91 8.92 2.37
C VAL A 413 -10.41 10.36 2.28
N GLY A 414 -9.22 10.66 2.85
CA GLY A 414 -8.60 11.96 2.74
C GLY A 414 -8.26 12.34 1.30
N ALA A 415 -7.73 11.40 0.52
CA ALA A 415 -7.40 11.64 -0.89
C ALA A 415 -8.63 11.95 -1.74
N MET A 416 -9.79 11.31 -1.48
CA MET A 416 -11.03 11.56 -2.22
C MET A 416 -11.54 13.00 -2.08
N ALA A 417 -11.21 13.71 -0.99
CA ALA A 417 -11.57 15.10 -0.81
C ALA A 417 -10.99 16.04 -1.87
N ASP A 418 -9.92 15.61 -2.57
CA ASP A 418 -9.34 16.35 -3.70
C ASP A 418 -10.34 16.62 -4.83
N ARG A 419 -11.22 15.67 -5.11
CA ARG A 419 -12.20 15.78 -6.20
C ARG A 419 -13.40 16.67 -5.85
N HIS A 420 -13.59 16.97 -4.56
CA HIS A 420 -14.70 17.72 -4.01
C HIS A 420 -14.20 18.80 -3.02
N ALA A 421 -13.12 19.48 -3.39
CA ALA A 421 -12.47 20.48 -2.55
C ALA A 421 -13.46 21.58 -2.12
N GLY A 422 -13.34 22.01 -0.87
CA GLY A 422 -14.24 22.98 -0.23
C GLY A 422 -15.43 22.35 0.49
N GLU A 423 -15.81 21.12 0.17
CA GLU A 423 -16.99 20.47 0.72
C GLU A 423 -16.61 19.49 1.84
N TRP A 424 -17.47 19.40 2.88
CA TRP A 424 -17.37 18.34 3.86
C TRP A 424 -17.99 17.06 3.31
N LEU A 425 -17.20 15.98 3.31
CA LEU A 425 -17.62 14.63 2.93
C LEU A 425 -17.80 13.79 4.21
N ASP A 426 -19.03 13.39 4.52
CA ASP A 426 -19.36 12.59 5.70
C ASP A 426 -19.21 11.09 5.39
N TRP A 427 -18.20 10.44 5.94
CA TRP A 427 -17.87 9.06 5.63
C TRP A 427 -18.67 8.05 6.47
N ASP A 428 -19.23 7.05 5.80
CA ASP A 428 -19.81 5.86 6.42
C ASP A 428 -18.94 4.64 6.10
N ARG A 429 -18.11 4.28 7.05
CA ARG A 429 -17.20 3.14 6.91
C ARG A 429 -17.93 1.82 6.69
N THR A 430 -19.07 1.63 7.35
CA THR A 430 -19.85 0.38 7.27
C THR A 430 -20.48 0.20 5.90
N ALA A 431 -21.12 1.25 5.40
CA ALA A 431 -21.77 1.23 4.10
C ALA A 431 -20.80 1.52 2.93
N LEU A 432 -19.55 1.86 3.23
CA LEU A 432 -18.50 2.22 2.26
C LEU A 432 -18.98 3.32 1.29
N ARG A 433 -19.47 4.44 1.85
CA ARG A 433 -20.03 5.56 1.09
C ARG A 433 -19.88 6.90 1.80
N PHE A 434 -19.93 7.98 1.05
CA PHE A 434 -20.10 9.33 1.58
C PHE A 434 -21.60 9.63 1.73
N LYS A 435 -22.09 9.80 2.97
CA LYS A 435 -23.53 9.92 3.27
C LYS A 435 -24.21 11.10 2.59
N ASN A 436 -23.48 12.20 2.48
CA ASN A 436 -23.97 13.47 1.95
C ASN A 436 -23.51 13.76 0.52
N HIS A 437 -22.75 12.84 -0.14
CA HIS A 437 -22.15 13.16 -1.44
C HIS A 437 -22.15 11.95 -2.40
N PRO A 438 -23.21 11.77 -3.24
CA PRO A 438 -23.29 10.64 -4.18
C PRO A 438 -22.15 10.58 -5.20
N ALA A 439 -21.69 11.74 -5.72
CA ALA A 439 -20.58 11.78 -6.67
C ALA A 439 -19.25 11.33 -6.04
N ALA A 440 -18.97 11.69 -4.79
CA ALA A 440 -17.82 11.16 -4.06
C ALA A 440 -17.95 9.67 -3.80
N THR A 441 -19.18 9.17 -3.53
CA THR A 441 -19.46 7.74 -3.37
C THR A 441 -19.16 6.95 -4.64
N ALA A 442 -19.42 7.51 -5.82
CA ALA A 442 -19.09 6.86 -7.10
C ALA A 442 -17.60 6.59 -7.28
N LEU A 443 -16.72 7.38 -6.62
CA LEU A 443 -15.26 7.21 -6.67
C LEU A 443 -14.72 6.12 -5.72
N VAL A 444 -15.57 5.60 -4.83
CA VAL A 444 -15.19 4.55 -3.86
C VAL A 444 -14.76 3.26 -4.56
N ARG A 445 -15.31 3.01 -5.74
CA ARG A 445 -15.06 1.84 -6.58
C ARG A 445 -14.61 2.27 -7.97
N ARG A 446 -14.00 1.36 -8.70
CA ARG A 446 -13.69 1.51 -10.11
C ARG A 446 -14.07 0.25 -10.87
N THR A 447 -14.31 0.39 -12.16
CA THR A 447 -14.55 -0.74 -13.07
C THR A 447 -13.23 -1.23 -13.63
N TYR A 448 -13.07 -2.53 -13.73
CA TYR A 448 -11.95 -3.18 -14.42
C TYR A 448 -12.34 -3.43 -15.88
N ARG A 449 -11.42 -3.21 -16.79
CA ARG A 449 -11.64 -3.53 -18.20
C ARG A 449 -11.88 -5.03 -18.43
N ASP A 450 -12.48 -5.35 -19.55
CA ASP A 450 -12.77 -6.74 -19.90
C ASP A 450 -11.50 -7.59 -19.96
N GLY A 451 -11.60 -8.83 -19.47
CA GLY A 451 -10.47 -9.76 -19.35
C GLY A 451 -9.58 -9.57 -18.12
N TRP A 452 -9.85 -8.53 -17.29
CA TRP A 452 -9.11 -8.26 -16.06
C TRP A 452 -9.96 -8.33 -14.80
N ARG A 453 -11.24 -8.63 -14.93
CA ARG A 453 -12.17 -8.70 -13.80
C ARG A 453 -11.77 -9.80 -12.82
N VAL A 454 -11.72 -9.44 -11.54
CA VAL A 454 -11.54 -10.38 -10.43
C VAL A 454 -12.81 -10.35 -9.61
N PRO A 455 -13.45 -11.52 -9.33
CA PRO A 455 -14.69 -11.56 -8.56
C PRO A 455 -14.57 -10.79 -7.24
N GLY A 456 -15.51 -9.86 -6.98
CA GLY A 456 -15.51 -9.02 -5.80
C GLY A 456 -14.66 -7.73 -5.88
N LEU A 457 -13.85 -7.57 -6.92
CA LEU A 457 -13.21 -6.29 -7.31
C LEU A 457 -13.99 -5.65 -8.47
N GLY A 458 -13.49 -4.60 -9.08
CA GLY A 458 -14.15 -3.82 -10.13
C GLY A 458 -14.59 -4.59 -11.37
#